data_db601d27c1185a6d32a8940df3fd965e
#
_entry.id   db601d27c1185a6d32a8940df3fd965e
#
_cell.length_a   1.000
_cell.length_b   1.000
_cell.length_c   1.000
_cell.angle_alpha   90.00
_cell.angle_beta   90.00
_cell.angle_gamma   90.00
#
_symmetry.space_group_name_H-M   'P 1'
#
loop_
_entity.id
_entity.type
_entity.pdbx_description
1 polymer ?
#
loop_
_entity_poly.entity_id
_entity_poly.type
_entity_poly.pdbx_seq_one_letter_code
_entity_poly.pdbx_strand_id
1 'polypeptide(L)'
;MNNKLILIVEDEEDILELLEYTLQKEGYETIGFLKIDKNVRNILNEEQIDLILMDRNLPGIEGTSFISEIKQQGYANPVIYVTAKDKDEDIIDGFDNHADDYITKPFNIKELCARIKAVIKRSSKEVDVLKVKDIIYKSSNKKFYIDNEEIELTHLEHDLLLEFIKNKDILLSREHLLNSVWQDSFEKKEKTVNVAIKRLKAK
;
A
#
# COMPACT_ATOMS: atom_id res chain seq x y z
N MET A 1 -15.73 -1.47 -1.78
CA MET A 1 -14.39 -1.70 -2.38
C MET A 1 -13.56 -0.53 -1.91
N ASN A 2 -12.44 -0.75 -1.20
CA ASN A 2 -11.55 0.38 -0.89
C ASN A 2 -10.93 0.83 -2.21
N ASN A 3 -11.25 2.05 -2.65
CA ASN A 3 -10.59 2.65 -3.79
C ASN A 3 -9.10 2.86 -3.42
N LYS A 4 -8.21 2.66 -4.37
CA LYS A 4 -6.78 2.89 -4.17
C LYS A 4 -6.51 4.39 -4.17
N LEU A 5 -5.72 4.87 -3.18
CA LEU A 5 -5.39 6.27 -3.00
C LEU A 5 -4.03 6.61 -3.61
N ILE A 6 -4.02 7.58 -4.52
CA ILE A 6 -2.83 8.06 -5.22
C ILE A 6 -2.50 9.47 -4.72
N LEU A 7 -1.30 9.64 -4.16
CA LEU A 7 -0.73 10.95 -3.87
C LEU A 7 -0.06 11.49 -5.12
N ILE A 8 -0.40 12.71 -5.53
CA ILE A 8 0.16 13.38 -6.72
C ILE A 8 0.88 14.65 -6.27
N VAL A 9 2.13 14.82 -6.69
CA VAL A 9 2.87 16.07 -6.49
C VAL A 9 3.38 16.55 -7.84
N GLU A 10 2.82 17.65 -8.31
CA GLU A 10 3.03 18.22 -9.64
C GLU A 10 2.87 19.74 -9.54
N ASP A 11 3.84 20.54 -9.95
CA ASP A 11 3.83 22.00 -9.80
C ASP A 11 3.02 22.73 -10.87
N GLU A 12 2.74 22.10 -12.01
CA GLU A 12 1.89 22.62 -13.05
C GLU A 12 0.41 22.30 -12.75
N GLU A 13 -0.36 23.31 -12.35
CA GLU A 13 -1.77 23.17 -11.91
C GLU A 13 -2.64 22.48 -12.99
N ASP A 14 -2.48 22.84 -14.27
CA ASP A 14 -3.22 22.24 -15.39
C ASP A 14 -2.93 20.72 -15.52
N ILE A 15 -1.69 20.33 -15.28
CA ILE A 15 -1.28 18.90 -15.32
C ILE A 15 -1.82 18.17 -14.09
N LEU A 16 -1.73 18.78 -12.91
CA LEU A 16 -2.27 18.20 -11.68
C LEU A 16 -3.78 17.94 -11.82
N GLU A 17 -4.56 18.94 -12.25
CA GLU A 17 -6.00 18.80 -12.49
C GLU A 17 -6.32 17.70 -13.52
N LEU A 18 -5.55 17.62 -14.61
CA LEU A 18 -5.71 16.58 -15.62
C LEU A 18 -5.46 15.19 -15.04
N LEU A 19 -4.42 15.04 -14.24
CA LEU A 19 -4.06 13.78 -13.58
C LEU A 19 -5.16 13.34 -12.59
N GLU A 20 -5.60 14.25 -11.71
CA GLU A 20 -6.65 13.98 -10.74
C GLU A 20 -7.95 13.56 -11.44
N TYR A 21 -8.41 14.36 -12.39
CA TYR A 21 -9.63 14.05 -13.15
C TYR A 21 -9.56 12.68 -13.83
N THR A 22 -8.42 12.39 -14.47
CA THR A 22 -8.26 11.15 -15.21
C THR A 22 -8.24 9.93 -14.28
N LEU A 23 -7.47 10.01 -13.20
CA LEU A 23 -7.33 8.90 -12.24
C LEU A 23 -8.63 8.65 -11.47
N GLN A 24 -9.37 9.70 -11.11
CA GLN A 24 -10.70 9.56 -10.51
C GLN A 24 -11.70 8.88 -11.46
N LYS A 25 -11.64 9.16 -12.77
CA LYS A 25 -12.42 8.43 -13.77
C LYS A 25 -12.08 6.94 -13.86
N GLU A 26 -10.83 6.58 -13.64
CA GLU A 26 -10.36 5.19 -13.62
C GLU A 26 -10.69 4.49 -12.27
N GLY A 27 -11.33 5.20 -11.32
CA GLY A 27 -11.79 4.65 -10.04
C GLY A 27 -10.77 4.72 -8.90
N TYR A 28 -9.74 5.55 -9.03
CA TYR A 28 -8.80 5.86 -7.95
C TYR A 28 -9.31 7.04 -7.11
N GLU A 29 -8.91 7.09 -5.85
CA GLU A 29 -8.95 8.32 -5.06
C GLU A 29 -7.63 9.06 -5.24
N THR A 30 -7.66 10.40 -5.24
CA THR A 30 -6.47 11.23 -5.45
C THR A 30 -6.36 12.33 -4.41
N ILE A 31 -5.13 12.64 -4.02
CA ILE A 31 -4.80 13.84 -3.24
C ILE A 31 -3.64 14.52 -3.97
N GLY A 32 -3.88 15.75 -4.47
CA GLY A 32 -2.94 16.53 -5.26
C GLY A 32 -2.27 17.64 -4.46
N PHE A 33 -0.98 17.88 -4.74
CA PHE A 33 -0.21 19.00 -4.20
C PHE A 33 0.65 19.64 -5.29
N LEU A 34 0.70 20.98 -5.32
CA LEU A 34 1.54 21.76 -6.25
C LEU A 34 3.02 21.84 -5.79
N LYS A 35 3.34 21.40 -4.60
CA LYS A 35 4.70 21.44 -4.04
C LYS A 35 4.85 20.51 -2.85
N ILE A 36 6.08 20.15 -2.56
CA ILE A 36 6.42 19.42 -1.34
C ILE A 36 6.46 20.38 -0.15
N ASP A 37 5.52 20.20 0.77
CA ASP A 37 5.46 20.97 2.03
C ASP A 37 5.10 20.05 3.21
N LYS A 38 4.80 20.65 4.37
CA LYS A 38 4.38 19.92 5.58
C LYS A 38 3.08 19.14 5.39
N ASN A 39 2.19 19.55 4.47
CA ASN A 39 0.90 18.87 4.27
C ASN A 39 1.12 17.54 3.55
N VAL A 40 2.04 17.47 2.58
CA VAL A 40 2.45 16.21 1.94
C VAL A 40 2.95 15.21 2.98
N ARG A 41 3.78 15.66 3.94
CA ARG A 41 4.28 14.80 5.02
C ARG A 41 3.18 14.34 5.98
N ASN A 42 2.22 15.23 6.30
CA ASN A 42 1.09 14.90 7.15
C ASN A 42 0.22 13.81 6.49
N ILE A 43 -0.12 13.97 5.21
CA ILE A 43 -0.93 12.99 4.46
C ILE A 43 -0.23 11.62 4.40
N LEU A 44 1.08 11.58 4.22
CA LEU A 44 1.85 10.32 4.25
C LEU A 44 1.77 9.60 5.61
N ASN A 45 1.57 10.34 6.72
CA ASN A 45 1.42 9.78 8.06
C ASN A 45 -0.03 9.40 8.40
N GLU A 46 -1.00 10.14 7.85
CA GLU A 46 -2.41 10.04 8.23
C GLU A 46 -3.20 9.10 7.31
N GLU A 47 -2.79 8.98 6.04
CA GLU A 47 -3.52 8.24 5.02
C GLU A 47 -2.73 7.02 4.51
N GLN A 48 -3.46 5.99 4.14
CA GLN A 48 -2.86 4.82 3.51
C GLN A 48 -2.70 5.05 2.00
N ILE A 49 -1.56 5.60 1.61
CA ILE A 49 -1.22 5.85 0.20
C ILE A 49 -0.86 4.54 -0.49
N ASP A 50 -1.44 4.28 -1.66
CA ASP A 50 -1.17 3.09 -2.48
C ASP A 50 -0.11 3.33 -3.56
N LEU A 51 0.05 4.59 -4.00
CA LEU A 51 1.05 5.01 -4.98
C LEU A 51 1.36 6.50 -4.81
N ILE A 52 2.62 6.87 -5.04
CA ILE A 52 3.05 8.27 -5.16
C ILE A 52 3.37 8.53 -6.64
N LEU A 53 2.69 9.51 -7.24
CA LEU A 53 3.02 10.06 -8.55
C LEU A 53 3.72 11.40 -8.31
N MET A 54 5.02 11.48 -8.65
CA MET A 54 5.90 12.57 -8.25
C MET A 54 6.53 13.22 -9.49
N ASP A 55 6.32 14.52 -9.68
CA ASP A 55 7.18 15.26 -10.60
C ASP A 55 8.61 15.29 -10.04
N ARG A 56 9.57 14.96 -10.90
CA ARG A 56 10.97 15.00 -10.54
C ARG A 56 11.48 16.41 -10.33
N ASN A 57 11.02 17.36 -11.14
CA ASN A 57 11.56 18.71 -11.25
C ASN A 57 10.73 19.76 -10.50
N LEU A 58 10.42 19.51 -9.24
CA LEU A 58 9.66 20.45 -8.44
C LEU A 58 10.51 21.66 -8.01
N PRO A 59 9.93 22.86 -7.96
CA PRO A 59 10.66 24.04 -7.50
C PRO A 59 11.03 23.93 -6.02
N GLY A 60 12.30 24.12 -5.71
CA GLY A 60 12.82 24.20 -4.34
C GLY A 60 13.35 22.89 -3.75
N ILE A 61 12.63 21.78 -3.90
CA ILE A 61 13.06 20.45 -3.43
C ILE A 61 12.88 19.47 -4.59
N GLU A 62 13.95 18.82 -5.02
CA GLU A 62 13.83 17.75 -6.02
C GLU A 62 12.97 16.60 -5.50
N GLY A 63 12.06 16.12 -6.34
CA GLY A 63 11.19 14.98 -6.00
C GLY A 63 11.98 13.74 -5.60
N THR A 64 13.11 13.47 -6.25
CA THR A 64 14.02 12.35 -5.94
C THR A 64 14.62 12.45 -4.53
N SER A 65 15.04 13.62 -4.12
CA SER A 65 15.58 13.86 -2.77
C SER A 65 14.53 13.63 -1.70
N PHE A 66 13.31 14.11 -1.95
CA PHE A 66 12.18 13.89 -1.03
C PHE A 66 11.82 12.41 -0.92
N ILE A 67 11.70 11.70 -2.04
CA ILE A 67 11.40 10.27 -2.03
C ILE A 67 12.50 9.48 -1.30
N SER A 68 13.78 9.79 -1.54
CA SER A 68 14.90 9.16 -0.83
C SER A 68 14.77 9.36 0.69
N GLU A 69 14.43 10.57 1.13
CA GLU A 69 14.22 10.87 2.55
C GLU A 69 13.09 10.03 3.16
N ILE A 70 11.90 10.00 2.55
CA ILE A 70 10.76 9.24 3.10
C ILE A 70 11.00 7.74 3.07
N LYS A 71 11.69 7.21 2.05
CA LYS A 71 12.09 5.80 2.00
C LYS A 71 13.04 5.43 3.14
N GLN A 72 14.00 6.29 3.50
CA GLN A 72 14.87 6.10 4.67
C GLN A 72 14.10 6.13 6.00
N GLN A 73 12.97 6.84 6.04
CA GLN A 73 12.04 6.86 7.18
C GLN A 73 11.14 5.63 7.25
N GLY A 74 11.23 4.71 6.28
CA GLY A 74 10.50 3.44 6.28
C GLY A 74 9.23 3.42 5.43
N TYR A 75 8.95 4.49 4.66
CA TYR A 75 7.81 4.47 3.74
C TYR A 75 8.07 3.53 2.56
N ALA A 76 7.23 2.51 2.41
CA ALA A 76 7.37 1.47 1.38
C ALA A 76 6.50 1.71 0.14
N ASN A 77 5.78 2.84 0.08
CA ASN A 77 4.87 3.18 -1.02
C ASN A 77 5.59 3.13 -2.37
N PRO A 78 5.00 2.53 -3.41
CA PRO A 78 5.55 2.59 -4.75
C PRO A 78 5.52 4.02 -5.31
N VAL A 79 6.50 4.32 -6.14
CA VAL A 79 6.71 5.66 -6.72
C VAL A 79 6.84 5.58 -8.22
N ILE A 80 6.06 6.39 -8.94
CA ILE A 80 6.25 6.67 -10.36
C ILE A 80 6.72 8.12 -10.49
N TYR A 81 7.88 8.33 -11.13
CA TYR A 81 8.30 9.69 -11.46
C TYR A 81 7.71 10.13 -12.79
N VAL A 82 7.24 11.38 -12.79
CA VAL A 82 6.95 12.13 -14.01
C VAL A 82 8.14 13.03 -14.30
N THR A 83 8.69 13.04 -15.52
CA THR A 83 9.91 13.78 -15.83
C THR A 83 9.87 14.38 -17.23
N ALA A 84 10.53 15.53 -17.42
CA ALA A 84 10.74 16.08 -18.75
C ALA A 84 11.77 15.25 -19.54
N LYS A 85 11.64 15.21 -20.88
CA LYS A 85 12.33 14.27 -21.79
C LYS A 85 13.83 14.51 -21.99
N ASP A 86 14.50 15.37 -21.24
CA ASP A 86 15.71 16.01 -21.69
C ASP A 86 17.07 15.33 -21.36
N LYS A 87 17.10 14.17 -20.67
CA LYS A 87 18.40 13.48 -20.48
C LYS A 87 18.24 11.97 -20.29
N ASP A 88 18.72 11.20 -21.27
CA ASP A 88 18.86 9.74 -21.16
C ASP A 88 19.80 9.32 -20.01
N GLU A 89 20.75 10.16 -19.60
CA GLU A 89 21.65 9.95 -18.46
C GLU A 89 20.89 9.98 -17.11
N ASP A 90 19.86 10.81 -16.98
CA ASP A 90 19.04 10.93 -15.78
C ASP A 90 18.12 9.71 -15.51
N ILE A 91 17.82 8.91 -16.54
CA ILE A 91 17.04 7.66 -16.39
C ILE A 91 17.90 6.57 -15.76
N ILE A 92 19.19 6.53 -16.06
CA ILE A 92 20.14 5.54 -15.52
C ILE A 92 20.42 5.82 -14.04
N ASP A 93 20.66 7.08 -13.68
CA ASP A 93 20.80 7.51 -12.27
C ASP A 93 19.49 7.36 -11.47
N GLY A 94 18.35 7.36 -12.16
CA GLY A 94 17.03 7.25 -11.54
C GLY A 94 16.67 5.85 -11.06
N PHE A 95 17.21 4.77 -11.63
CA PHE A 95 17.00 3.42 -11.12
C PHE A 95 17.63 3.20 -9.74
N ASP A 96 18.63 3.99 -9.36
CA ASP A 96 19.21 3.98 -8.02
C ASP A 96 18.38 4.78 -6.98
N ASN A 97 17.36 5.55 -7.40
CA ASN A 97 16.61 6.46 -6.54
C ASN A 97 15.22 5.98 -6.13
N HIS A 98 15.05 4.69 -5.86
CA HIS A 98 13.82 4.12 -5.27
C HIS A 98 12.53 4.26 -6.11
N ALA A 99 12.62 4.46 -7.43
CA ALA A 99 11.46 4.48 -8.31
C ALA A 99 11.01 3.08 -8.71
N ASP A 100 9.70 2.89 -8.80
CA ASP A 100 9.08 1.66 -9.32
C ASP A 100 8.80 1.75 -10.83
N ASP A 101 8.67 2.98 -11.38
CA ASP A 101 8.53 3.26 -12.81
C ASP A 101 8.78 4.75 -13.09
N TYR A 102 8.89 5.10 -14.40
CA TYR A 102 9.08 6.45 -14.90
C TYR A 102 8.13 6.70 -16.08
N ILE A 103 7.70 7.96 -16.22
CA ILE A 103 6.97 8.43 -17.40
C ILE A 103 7.49 9.79 -17.82
N THR A 104 7.73 9.97 -19.13
CA THR A 104 8.27 11.22 -19.67
C THR A 104 7.17 12.15 -20.18
N LYS A 105 7.24 13.44 -19.86
CA LYS A 105 6.40 14.50 -20.41
C LYS A 105 6.86 14.83 -21.84
N PRO A 106 5.94 14.99 -22.83
CA PRO A 106 4.50 14.78 -22.73
C PRO A 106 4.16 13.29 -22.75
N PHE A 107 3.25 12.87 -21.88
CA PHE A 107 2.86 11.47 -21.77
C PHE A 107 1.47 11.19 -22.37
N ASN A 108 1.26 9.95 -22.77
CA ASN A 108 -0.05 9.46 -23.14
C ASN A 108 -0.81 9.02 -21.88
N ILE A 109 -2.02 9.56 -21.69
CA ILE A 109 -2.86 9.25 -20.52
C ILE A 109 -3.14 7.74 -20.38
N LYS A 110 -3.39 7.02 -21.47
CA LYS A 110 -3.63 5.57 -21.43
C LYS A 110 -2.38 4.80 -20.99
N GLU A 111 -1.20 5.27 -21.40
CA GLU A 111 0.07 4.69 -20.97
C GLU A 111 0.28 4.92 -19.47
N LEU A 112 0.07 6.15 -18.98
CA LEU A 112 0.16 6.48 -17.56
C LEU A 112 -0.75 5.59 -16.71
N CYS A 113 -2.04 5.48 -17.08
CA CYS A 113 -2.99 4.63 -16.37
C CYS A 113 -2.59 3.15 -16.38
N ALA A 114 -2.05 2.64 -17.49
CA ALA A 114 -1.56 1.27 -17.58
C ALA A 114 -0.36 1.02 -16.68
N ARG A 115 0.60 1.97 -16.60
CA ARG A 115 1.77 1.92 -15.72
C ARG A 115 1.37 1.98 -14.24
N ILE A 116 0.50 2.91 -13.86
CA ILE A 116 -0.05 3.02 -12.51
C ILE A 116 -0.70 1.70 -12.09
N LYS A 117 -1.57 1.14 -12.93
CA LYS A 117 -2.22 -0.15 -12.67
C LYS A 117 -1.22 -1.29 -12.50
N ALA A 118 -0.17 -1.33 -13.32
CA ALA A 118 0.88 -2.35 -13.23
C ALA A 118 1.73 -2.20 -11.96
N VAL A 119 2.09 -0.97 -11.58
CA VAL A 119 2.86 -0.69 -10.37
C VAL A 119 2.03 -1.00 -9.12
N ILE A 120 0.81 -0.50 -9.01
CA ILE A 120 -0.09 -0.83 -7.89
C ILE A 120 -0.31 -2.35 -7.80
N LYS A 121 -0.52 -3.05 -8.92
CA LYS A 121 -0.67 -4.51 -8.91
C LYS A 121 0.59 -5.23 -8.43
N ARG A 122 1.79 -4.72 -8.72
CA ARG A 122 3.06 -5.30 -8.26
C ARG A 122 3.33 -5.00 -6.78
N SER A 123 3.01 -3.79 -6.32
CA SER A 123 3.20 -3.33 -4.95
C SER A 123 2.09 -3.80 -4.03
N SER A 124 0.86 -3.83 -4.52
CA SER A 124 -0.28 -4.53 -3.91
C SER A 124 -0.19 -6.06 -4.14
N LYS A 125 1.01 -6.58 -4.39
CA LYS A 125 1.29 -7.90 -3.89
C LYS A 125 1.23 -7.78 -2.36
N GLU A 126 0.02 -7.72 -1.81
CA GLU A 126 -0.36 -8.57 -0.71
C GLU A 126 0.47 -9.80 -0.95
N VAL A 127 1.31 -10.16 0.00
CA VAL A 127 2.09 -11.38 -0.10
C VAL A 127 1.06 -12.44 -0.48
N ASP A 128 0.99 -12.83 -1.77
CA ASP A 128 -0.06 -13.75 -2.27
C ASP A 128 -0.06 -15.03 -1.44
N VAL A 129 1.02 -15.19 -0.67
CA VAL A 129 1.25 -16.30 0.23
C VAL A 129 1.98 -15.80 1.49
N LEU A 130 1.26 -15.65 2.61
CA LEU A 130 1.90 -15.51 3.92
C LEU A 130 2.27 -16.91 4.43
N LYS A 131 3.55 -17.12 4.71
CA LYS A 131 4.04 -18.40 5.26
C LYS A 131 4.61 -18.21 6.66
N VAL A 132 4.05 -18.93 7.63
CA VAL A 132 4.55 -18.98 8.99
C VAL A 132 4.64 -20.45 9.42
N LYS A 133 5.88 -20.97 9.52
CA LYS A 133 6.18 -22.40 9.70
C LYS A 133 5.55 -23.23 8.58
N ASP A 134 4.64 -24.13 8.91
CA ASP A 134 3.87 -25.02 8.05
C ASP A 134 2.57 -24.40 7.52
N ILE A 135 2.11 -23.29 8.12
CA ILE A 135 0.88 -22.60 7.73
C ILE A 135 1.15 -21.68 6.54
N ILE A 136 0.36 -21.84 5.49
CA ILE A 136 0.36 -21.02 4.28
C ILE A 136 -1.01 -20.36 4.14
N TYR A 137 -1.04 -19.03 4.12
CA TYR A 137 -2.24 -18.25 3.74
C TYR A 137 -2.10 -17.76 2.31
N LYS A 138 -3.10 -18.02 1.47
CA LYS A 138 -3.18 -17.49 0.10
C LYS A 138 -4.21 -16.36 0.05
N SER A 139 -3.74 -15.13 -0.17
CA SER A 139 -4.63 -13.95 -0.25
C SER A 139 -5.56 -14.01 -1.44
N SER A 140 -5.16 -14.66 -2.54
CA SER A 140 -5.94 -14.79 -3.77
C SER A 140 -7.30 -15.46 -3.57
N ASN A 141 -7.40 -16.44 -2.65
CA ASN A 141 -8.64 -17.14 -2.32
C ASN A 141 -9.04 -17.04 -0.85
N LYS A 142 -8.26 -16.30 -0.05
CA LYS A 142 -8.48 -16.07 1.41
C LYS A 142 -8.56 -17.38 2.21
N LYS A 143 -7.69 -18.35 1.91
CA LYS A 143 -7.68 -19.66 2.53
C LYS A 143 -6.33 -19.98 3.18
N PHE A 144 -6.38 -20.80 4.22
CA PHE A 144 -5.22 -21.33 4.90
C PHE A 144 -4.96 -22.78 4.52
N TYR A 145 -3.69 -23.17 4.45
CA TYR A 145 -3.22 -24.49 4.10
C TYR A 145 -2.12 -24.95 5.06
N ILE A 146 -2.10 -26.25 5.39
CA ILE A 146 -0.99 -26.98 6.01
C ILE A 146 -0.70 -28.18 5.12
N ASP A 147 0.57 -28.42 4.77
CA ASP A 147 1.00 -29.53 3.88
C ASP A 147 0.21 -29.61 2.55
N ASN A 148 -0.16 -28.45 1.99
CA ASN A 148 -1.01 -28.26 0.81
C ASN A 148 -2.50 -28.66 0.98
N GLU A 149 -2.94 -29.06 2.16
CA GLU A 149 -4.34 -29.31 2.47
C GLU A 149 -5.00 -28.05 3.05
N GLU A 150 -6.21 -27.74 2.57
CA GLU A 150 -6.99 -26.59 3.06
C GLU A 150 -7.46 -26.83 4.50
N ILE A 151 -7.27 -25.83 5.37
CA ILE A 151 -7.78 -25.88 6.74
C ILE A 151 -9.18 -25.25 6.77
N GLU A 152 -10.17 -26.02 7.17
CA GLU A 152 -11.52 -25.51 7.40
C GLU A 152 -11.59 -24.69 8.70
N LEU A 153 -11.80 -23.39 8.56
CA LEU A 153 -11.92 -22.42 9.65
C LEU A 153 -13.29 -21.72 9.58
N THR A 154 -13.86 -21.44 10.74
CA THR A 154 -14.96 -20.47 10.83
C THR A 154 -14.45 -19.06 10.54
N HIS A 155 -15.32 -18.10 10.22
CA HIS A 155 -14.94 -16.71 9.98
C HIS A 155 -14.06 -16.14 11.11
N LEU A 156 -14.47 -16.36 12.35
CA LEU A 156 -13.74 -15.87 13.51
C LEU A 156 -12.35 -16.51 13.67
N GLU A 157 -12.24 -17.81 13.43
CA GLU A 157 -10.96 -18.54 13.46
C GLU A 157 -10.06 -18.08 12.34
N HIS A 158 -10.61 -17.83 11.15
CA HIS A 158 -9.91 -17.28 10.00
C HIS A 158 -9.31 -15.90 10.34
N ASP A 159 -10.12 -14.97 10.83
CA ASP A 159 -9.68 -13.61 11.13
C ASP A 159 -8.65 -13.58 12.27
N LEU A 160 -8.86 -14.42 13.28
CA LEU A 160 -7.90 -14.57 14.40
C LEU A 160 -6.55 -15.13 13.92
N LEU A 161 -6.55 -16.16 13.07
CA LEU A 161 -5.32 -16.73 12.52
C LEU A 161 -4.60 -15.73 11.62
N LEU A 162 -5.35 -15.01 10.78
CA LEU A 162 -4.81 -13.96 9.91
C LEU A 162 -4.14 -12.85 10.72
N GLU A 163 -4.77 -12.43 11.82
CA GLU A 163 -4.21 -11.41 12.71
C GLU A 163 -2.89 -11.87 13.35
N PHE A 164 -2.79 -13.13 13.78
CA PHE A 164 -1.54 -13.68 14.29
C PHE A 164 -0.44 -13.77 13.24
N ILE A 165 -0.78 -14.14 11.99
CA ILE A 165 0.19 -14.26 10.91
C ILE A 165 0.71 -12.89 10.46
N LYS A 166 -0.17 -11.89 10.37
CA LYS A 166 0.20 -10.50 10.03
C LYS A 166 1.14 -9.88 11.08
N ASN A 167 0.95 -10.25 12.34
CA ASN A 167 1.73 -9.74 13.47
C ASN A 167 2.72 -10.80 13.99
N LYS A 168 3.34 -11.54 13.07
CA LYS A 168 4.35 -12.54 13.42
C LYS A 168 5.45 -11.91 14.27
N ASP A 169 5.85 -12.64 15.31
CA ASP A 169 6.90 -12.24 16.27
C ASP A 169 6.56 -10.99 17.13
N ILE A 170 5.29 -10.53 17.10
CA ILE A 170 4.79 -9.45 17.96
C ILE A 170 3.88 -10.03 19.05
N LEU A 171 4.06 -9.55 20.28
CA LEU A 171 3.17 -9.92 21.39
C LEU A 171 1.86 -9.13 21.27
N LEU A 172 0.76 -9.80 20.95
CA LEU A 172 -0.56 -9.20 20.87
C LEU A 172 -1.29 -9.25 22.20
N SER A 173 -1.84 -8.10 22.64
CA SER A 173 -2.71 -8.04 23.82
C SER A 173 -4.11 -8.58 23.50
N ARG A 174 -4.84 -9.02 24.55
CA ARG A 174 -6.26 -9.43 24.38
C ARG A 174 -7.14 -8.30 23.89
N GLU A 175 -6.87 -7.09 24.35
CA GLU A 175 -7.56 -5.88 23.93
C GLU A 175 -7.35 -5.61 22.43
N HIS A 176 -6.11 -5.74 21.95
CA HIS A 176 -5.80 -5.64 20.52
C HIS A 176 -6.61 -6.65 19.72
N LEU A 177 -6.59 -7.94 20.10
CA LEU A 177 -7.35 -8.98 19.41
C LEU A 177 -8.86 -8.74 19.44
N LEU A 178 -9.41 -8.25 20.56
CA LEU A 178 -10.82 -7.89 20.65
C LEU A 178 -11.18 -6.75 19.69
N ASN A 179 -10.31 -5.77 19.51
CA ASN A 179 -10.55 -4.63 18.65
C ASN A 179 -10.38 -4.97 17.17
N SER A 180 -9.39 -5.80 16.81
CA SER A 180 -9.11 -6.15 15.41
C SER A 180 -10.04 -7.26 14.86
N VAL A 181 -10.43 -8.24 15.68
CA VAL A 181 -11.15 -9.44 15.22
C VAL A 181 -12.64 -9.41 15.57
N TRP A 182 -13.05 -8.73 16.67
CA TRP A 182 -14.46 -8.64 17.12
C TRP A 182 -15.02 -7.22 16.96
N GLN A 183 -14.85 -6.59 15.81
CA GLN A 183 -15.20 -5.17 15.58
C GLN A 183 -16.64 -4.81 15.93
N ASP A 184 -17.61 -5.70 15.68
CA ASP A 184 -19.04 -5.42 15.78
C ASP A 184 -19.74 -6.03 17.01
N SER A 185 -19.03 -6.62 17.97
CA SER A 185 -19.68 -7.25 19.11
C SER A 185 -19.79 -6.33 20.32
N PHE A 186 -21.04 -6.06 20.75
CA PHE A 186 -21.36 -5.23 21.93
C PHE A 186 -20.89 -5.83 23.26
N GLU A 187 -20.60 -7.12 23.32
CA GLU A 187 -20.07 -7.80 24.53
C GLU A 187 -18.65 -8.32 24.32
N LYS A 188 -17.68 -7.42 24.32
CA LYS A 188 -16.26 -7.79 24.27
C LYS A 188 -15.78 -8.27 25.65
N LYS A 189 -15.77 -9.59 25.88
CA LYS A 189 -15.19 -10.17 27.11
C LYS A 189 -13.86 -10.86 26.80
N GLU A 190 -12.83 -10.59 27.57
CA GLU A 190 -11.50 -11.24 27.42
C GLU A 190 -11.57 -12.78 27.40
N LYS A 191 -12.54 -13.37 28.09
CA LYS A 191 -12.78 -14.83 28.07
C LYS A 191 -13.09 -15.36 26.67
N THR A 192 -13.71 -14.56 25.80
CA THR A 192 -14.05 -14.92 24.41
C THR A 192 -12.80 -15.17 23.59
N VAL A 193 -11.78 -14.32 23.75
CA VAL A 193 -10.48 -14.49 23.07
C VAL A 193 -9.81 -15.81 23.44
N ASN A 194 -9.77 -16.14 24.75
CA ASN A 194 -9.14 -17.38 25.21
C ASN A 194 -9.83 -18.64 24.65
N VAL A 195 -11.17 -18.61 24.54
CA VAL A 195 -11.96 -19.72 23.97
C VAL A 195 -11.67 -19.86 22.48
N ALA A 196 -11.63 -18.74 21.74
CA ALA A 196 -11.33 -18.74 20.31
C ALA A 196 -9.90 -19.25 20.03
N ILE A 197 -8.91 -18.79 20.78
CA ILE A 197 -7.52 -19.28 20.67
C ILE A 197 -7.45 -20.80 20.98
N LYS A 198 -8.17 -21.28 22.01
CA LYS A 198 -8.18 -22.71 22.33
C LYS A 198 -8.76 -23.55 21.21
N ARG A 199 -9.84 -23.07 20.56
CA ARG A 199 -10.47 -23.75 19.41
C ARG A 199 -9.53 -23.76 18.20
N LEU A 200 -8.90 -22.62 17.90
CA LEU A 200 -7.95 -22.50 16.80
C LEU A 200 -6.74 -23.44 16.96
N LYS A 201 -6.24 -23.61 18.18
CA LYS A 201 -5.13 -24.54 18.48
C LYS A 201 -5.49 -26.03 18.36
N ALA A 202 -6.75 -26.36 18.27
CA ALA A 202 -7.25 -27.73 18.16
C ALA A 202 -7.48 -28.16 16.71
N LYS A 203 -7.30 -27.23 15.76
CA LYS A 203 -7.34 -27.44 14.32
C LYS A 203 -5.96 -27.78 13.77
#